data_a169a9e1a73a6c764eaa6656fe2a69ff
#
_entry.id   a169a9e1a73a6c764eaa6656fe2a69ff
#
_cell.length_a   1.000
_cell.length_b   1.000
_cell.length_c   1.000
_cell.angle_alpha   90.00
_cell.angle_beta   90.00
_cell.angle_gamma   90.00
#
_symmetry.space_group_name_H-M   'P 1'
#
loop_
_entity.id
_entity.type
_entity.pdbx_description
1 polymer ?
#
loop_
_entity_poly.entity_id
_entity_poly.type
_entity_poly.pdbx_seq_one_letter_code
_entity_poly.pdbx_strand_id
1 'polypeptide(L)'
;MNIKNLTAGSKEYWICQLAGWSSIAVLFTFSFSSLSPDHVAGLAAIYVWAALCGAGLSHAWRGVLKQRGWLTSPRQPPWGRIAAVMLLLGILQTGLVTLGFAVIRLPGSFSNWSWLPGTLVAWVTLFIIWTTIYFYVASIRRERQFQAEALRLEIYAKDAELRALQAQVNPHFFFNSLNSVRALIYENPNAAAQMINQLAGVMRYALQSGSTKMVKLTQEIDAVNAYLAIEKIRFEERLRVTLQIEAGLEEILIPPMILQALVENAVKYGVERSVTGSDLRIVISRHAGMIRIEVANTGFFALSDMHSAAPFVESFADSTRLGLENTRKRLALMMGIDATVDLREELIEGKRWVLAVMMLPDATIGKRTEPA
;
A
#
# COMPACT_ATOMS: atom_id res chain seq x y z
N MET A 1 28.64 -23.47 -7.63
CA MET A 1 28.11 -22.84 -8.86
C MET A 1 27.12 -23.82 -9.47
N ASN A 2 25.81 -23.51 -9.37
CA ASN A 2 24.76 -24.49 -9.67
C ASN A 2 24.41 -24.41 -11.17
N ILE A 3 24.82 -25.41 -11.93
CA ILE A 3 24.66 -25.51 -13.40
C ILE A 3 23.18 -25.45 -13.82
N LYS A 4 22.24 -25.82 -12.94
CA LYS A 4 20.79 -25.78 -13.20
C LYS A 4 20.23 -24.38 -13.48
N ASN A 5 20.87 -23.31 -13.00
CA ASN A 5 20.41 -21.93 -13.24
C ASN A 5 20.89 -21.33 -14.58
N LEU A 6 21.88 -21.98 -15.23
CA LEU A 6 22.39 -21.59 -16.55
C LEU A 6 21.44 -22.01 -17.67
N THR A 7 20.78 -23.16 -17.51
CA THR A 7 19.96 -23.79 -18.56
C THR A 7 18.47 -23.44 -18.54
N ALA A 8 17.98 -22.78 -17.50
CA ALA A 8 16.56 -22.37 -17.40
C ALA A 8 16.24 -21.21 -18.34
N GLY A 9 16.03 -21.49 -19.61
CA GLY A 9 15.37 -20.58 -20.56
C GLY A 9 13.85 -20.75 -20.50
N SER A 10 13.06 -19.65 -20.60
CA SER A 10 11.62 -19.78 -20.84
C SER A 10 11.38 -20.47 -22.20
N LYS A 11 10.20 -21.07 -22.39
CA LYS A 11 9.83 -21.69 -23.67
C LYS A 11 10.01 -20.72 -24.85
N GLU A 12 9.62 -19.44 -24.66
CA GLU A 12 9.77 -18.39 -25.67
C GLU A 12 11.23 -18.14 -26.04
N TYR A 13 12.13 -18.18 -25.07
CA TYR A 13 13.56 -18.03 -25.33
C TYR A 13 14.09 -19.14 -26.25
N TRP A 14 13.73 -20.38 -25.95
CA TRP A 14 14.21 -21.50 -26.78
C TRP A 14 13.58 -21.49 -28.18
N ILE A 15 12.33 -21.11 -28.32
CA ILE A 15 11.69 -20.91 -29.62
C ILE A 15 12.44 -19.84 -30.43
N CYS A 16 12.73 -18.67 -29.84
CA CYS A 16 13.49 -17.62 -30.52
C CYS A 16 14.90 -18.05 -30.87
N GLN A 17 15.56 -18.78 -29.97
CA GLN A 17 16.92 -19.30 -30.19
C GLN A 17 16.95 -20.26 -31.38
N LEU A 18 16.07 -21.26 -31.39
CA LEU A 18 16.00 -22.25 -32.47
C LEU A 18 15.58 -21.63 -33.80
N ALA A 19 14.52 -20.84 -33.79
CA ALA A 19 14.02 -20.15 -34.99
C ALA A 19 15.10 -19.23 -35.60
N GLY A 20 15.75 -18.39 -34.75
CA GLY A 20 16.75 -17.43 -35.20
C GLY A 20 17.95 -18.12 -35.84
N TRP A 21 18.57 -19.08 -35.15
CA TRP A 21 19.76 -19.77 -35.67
C TRP A 21 19.43 -20.67 -36.85
N SER A 22 18.27 -21.33 -36.89
CA SER A 22 17.82 -22.12 -38.04
C SER A 22 17.59 -21.25 -39.27
N SER A 23 16.97 -20.07 -39.10
CA SER A 23 16.77 -19.11 -40.17
C SER A 23 18.09 -18.62 -40.75
N ILE A 24 19.09 -18.37 -39.91
CA ILE A 24 20.45 -18.01 -40.35
C ILE A 24 21.08 -19.11 -41.17
N ALA A 25 21.01 -20.39 -40.71
CA ALA A 25 21.55 -21.52 -41.44
C ALA A 25 20.90 -21.66 -42.84
N VAL A 26 19.59 -21.54 -42.92
CA VAL A 26 18.86 -21.62 -44.20
C VAL A 26 19.23 -20.43 -45.10
N LEU A 27 19.23 -19.22 -44.59
CA LEU A 27 19.56 -18.01 -45.36
C LEU A 27 20.97 -18.07 -45.95
N PHE A 28 21.97 -18.44 -45.16
CA PHE A 28 23.36 -18.54 -45.63
C PHE A 28 23.54 -19.70 -46.62
N THR A 29 22.91 -20.85 -46.37
CA THR A 29 22.94 -21.97 -47.33
C THR A 29 22.37 -21.56 -48.66
N PHE A 30 21.19 -20.91 -48.67
CA PHE A 30 20.54 -20.44 -49.90
C PHE A 30 21.37 -19.36 -50.62
N SER A 31 21.91 -18.36 -49.87
CA SER A 31 22.72 -17.29 -50.47
C SER A 31 24.00 -17.79 -51.13
N PHE A 32 24.64 -18.81 -50.61
CA PHE A 32 25.89 -19.32 -51.14
C PHE A 32 25.73 -20.54 -52.07
N SER A 33 24.52 -21.15 -52.13
CA SER A 33 24.23 -22.26 -53.03
C SER A 33 24.35 -21.86 -54.51
N SER A 34 24.01 -20.62 -54.86
CA SER A 34 24.13 -20.09 -56.20
C SER A 34 25.60 -19.93 -56.67
N LEU A 35 26.53 -19.74 -55.71
CA LEU A 35 27.97 -19.58 -55.99
C LEU A 35 28.69 -20.94 -56.10
N SER A 36 28.13 -22.03 -55.57
CA SER A 36 28.71 -23.38 -55.57
C SER A 36 27.62 -24.45 -55.68
N PRO A 37 26.94 -24.57 -56.84
CA PRO A 37 25.79 -25.48 -57.01
C PRO A 37 26.12 -26.93 -56.72
N ASP A 38 27.33 -27.38 -57.06
CA ASP A 38 27.78 -28.76 -56.91
C ASP A 38 28.07 -29.15 -55.44
N HIS A 39 28.08 -28.20 -54.55
CA HIS A 39 28.50 -28.39 -53.14
C HIS A 39 27.45 -28.01 -52.14
N VAL A 40 26.16 -27.88 -52.50
CA VAL A 40 25.08 -27.40 -51.66
C VAL A 40 24.95 -28.21 -50.35
N ALA A 41 25.09 -29.52 -50.41
CA ALA A 41 25.01 -30.38 -49.22
C ALA A 41 26.13 -30.10 -48.22
N GLY A 42 27.34 -29.85 -48.70
CA GLY A 42 28.49 -29.51 -47.87
C GLY A 42 28.32 -28.10 -47.22
N LEU A 43 27.86 -27.15 -48.01
CA LEU A 43 27.53 -25.80 -47.49
C LEU A 43 26.42 -25.86 -46.42
N ALA A 44 25.36 -26.61 -46.65
CA ALA A 44 24.30 -26.79 -45.68
C ALA A 44 24.82 -27.39 -44.36
N ALA A 45 25.68 -28.40 -44.43
CA ALA A 45 26.32 -29.01 -43.26
C ALA A 45 27.16 -27.98 -42.46
N ILE A 46 27.95 -27.15 -43.16
CA ILE A 46 28.77 -26.09 -42.53
C ILE A 46 27.88 -25.03 -41.83
N TYR A 47 26.81 -24.57 -42.47
CA TYR A 47 25.94 -23.54 -41.87
C TYR A 47 25.04 -24.10 -40.77
N VAL A 48 24.67 -25.37 -40.81
CA VAL A 48 24.03 -26.04 -39.66
C VAL A 48 25.02 -26.14 -38.49
N TRP A 49 26.27 -26.52 -38.74
CA TRP A 49 27.34 -26.51 -37.75
C TRP A 49 27.56 -25.11 -37.17
N ALA A 50 27.63 -24.08 -38.00
CA ALA A 50 27.75 -22.68 -37.58
C ALA A 50 26.60 -22.25 -36.73
N ALA A 51 25.37 -22.64 -37.07
CA ALA A 51 24.17 -22.32 -36.28
C ALA A 51 24.19 -22.98 -34.90
N LEU A 52 24.61 -24.23 -34.81
CA LEU A 52 24.73 -24.94 -33.51
C LEU A 52 25.80 -24.28 -32.62
N CYS A 53 26.95 -23.94 -33.18
CA CYS A 53 28.01 -23.23 -32.47
C CYS A 53 27.54 -21.85 -32.01
N GLY A 54 26.89 -21.09 -32.89
CA GLY A 54 26.33 -19.74 -32.56
C GLY A 54 25.24 -19.80 -31.48
N ALA A 55 24.37 -20.81 -31.54
CA ALA A 55 23.40 -21.05 -30.50
C ALA A 55 24.05 -21.35 -29.15
N GLY A 56 25.08 -22.15 -29.10
CA GLY A 56 25.86 -22.44 -27.90
C GLY A 56 26.54 -21.20 -27.31
N LEU A 57 27.25 -20.43 -28.19
CA LEU A 57 27.97 -19.22 -27.79
C LEU A 57 26.99 -18.12 -27.29
N SER A 58 25.89 -17.90 -27.99
CA SER A 58 24.86 -16.91 -27.56
C SER A 58 24.18 -17.36 -26.27
N HIS A 59 23.95 -18.64 -26.05
CA HIS A 59 23.41 -19.17 -24.81
C HIS A 59 24.37 -18.98 -23.62
N ALA A 60 25.65 -19.28 -23.81
CA ALA A 60 26.69 -19.06 -22.81
C ALA A 60 26.80 -17.56 -22.45
N TRP A 61 26.79 -16.69 -23.45
CA TRP A 61 26.80 -15.24 -23.27
C TRP A 61 25.60 -14.74 -22.44
N ARG A 62 24.40 -15.24 -22.76
CA ARG A 62 23.20 -14.94 -21.92
C ARG A 62 23.41 -15.33 -20.46
N GLY A 63 24.06 -16.49 -20.22
CA GLY A 63 24.41 -16.92 -18.86
C GLY A 63 25.28 -15.88 -18.14
N VAL A 64 26.31 -15.35 -18.81
CA VAL A 64 27.18 -14.29 -18.27
C VAL A 64 26.42 -13.01 -17.99
N LEU A 65 25.55 -12.55 -18.90
CA LEU A 65 24.74 -11.36 -18.72
C LEU A 65 23.85 -11.47 -17.48
N LYS A 66 23.23 -12.64 -17.27
CA LYS A 66 22.40 -12.90 -16.07
C LYS A 66 23.22 -12.98 -14.79
N GLN A 67 24.33 -13.71 -14.78
CA GLN A 67 25.18 -13.85 -13.58
C GLN A 67 25.77 -12.52 -13.13
N ARG A 68 26.15 -11.66 -14.07
CA ARG A 68 26.71 -10.34 -13.78
C ARG A 68 25.65 -9.31 -13.43
N GLY A 69 24.35 -9.65 -13.54
CA GLY A 69 23.25 -8.73 -13.25
C GLY A 69 23.17 -7.52 -14.20
N TRP A 70 23.84 -7.58 -15.38
CA TRP A 70 23.89 -6.42 -16.31
C TRP A 70 22.54 -6.12 -16.95
N LEU A 71 21.62 -7.07 -16.91
CA LEU A 71 20.24 -6.91 -17.40
C LEU A 71 19.29 -6.32 -16.35
N THR A 72 19.63 -6.47 -15.08
CA THR A 72 18.76 -6.08 -13.96
C THR A 72 19.26 -4.86 -13.18
N SER A 73 20.54 -4.50 -13.37
CA SER A 73 21.14 -3.36 -12.69
C SER A 73 20.52 -2.03 -13.13
N PRO A 74 20.24 -1.10 -12.21
CA PRO A 74 19.85 0.28 -12.56
C PRO A 74 21.00 1.10 -13.14
N ARG A 75 22.26 0.63 -13.00
CA ARG A 75 23.43 1.27 -13.56
C ARG A 75 23.54 0.96 -15.05
N GLN A 76 24.13 1.89 -15.81
CA GLN A 76 24.40 1.66 -17.22
C GLN A 76 25.26 0.42 -17.44
N PRO A 77 24.92 -0.44 -18.42
CA PRO A 77 25.72 -1.60 -18.75
C PRO A 77 27.17 -1.20 -19.13
N PRO A 78 28.17 -2.01 -18.84
CA PRO A 78 29.55 -1.72 -19.21
C PRO A 78 29.78 -1.97 -20.70
N TRP A 79 29.34 -1.04 -21.55
CA TRP A 79 29.30 -1.18 -22.99
C TRP A 79 30.64 -1.56 -23.60
N GLY A 80 31.77 -1.02 -23.08
CA GLY A 80 33.11 -1.38 -23.55
C GLY A 80 33.42 -2.88 -23.35
N ARG A 81 33.01 -3.45 -22.20
CA ARG A 81 33.20 -4.90 -21.95
C ARG A 81 32.30 -5.75 -22.84
N ILE A 82 31.06 -5.30 -23.08
CA ILE A 82 30.11 -5.96 -23.95
C ILE A 82 30.67 -5.99 -25.38
N ALA A 83 31.14 -4.86 -25.89
CA ALA A 83 31.75 -4.74 -27.21
C ALA A 83 32.98 -5.68 -27.37
N ALA A 84 33.86 -5.72 -26.37
CA ALA A 84 35.01 -6.65 -26.39
C ALA A 84 34.58 -8.13 -26.43
N VAL A 85 33.51 -8.50 -25.70
CA VAL A 85 32.98 -9.87 -25.76
C VAL A 85 32.32 -10.15 -27.11
N MET A 86 31.60 -9.20 -27.71
CA MET A 86 31.03 -9.39 -29.06
C MET A 86 32.10 -9.66 -30.10
N LEU A 87 33.22 -8.91 -30.04
CA LEU A 87 34.36 -9.17 -30.91
C LEU A 87 34.97 -10.56 -30.65
N LEU A 88 35.15 -10.94 -29.39
CA LEU A 88 35.67 -12.27 -29.04
C LEU A 88 34.76 -13.42 -29.56
N LEU A 89 33.44 -13.28 -29.38
CA LEU A 89 32.46 -14.24 -29.87
C LEU A 89 32.49 -14.35 -31.40
N GLY A 90 32.61 -13.20 -32.09
CA GLY A 90 32.79 -13.19 -33.55
C GLY A 90 34.04 -13.89 -34.01
N ILE A 91 35.17 -13.68 -33.33
CA ILE A 91 36.45 -14.39 -33.63
C ILE A 91 36.29 -15.89 -33.39
N LEU A 92 35.74 -16.32 -32.25
CA LEU A 92 35.49 -17.71 -31.93
C LEU A 92 34.59 -18.38 -32.99
N GLN A 93 33.48 -17.72 -33.34
CA GLN A 93 32.53 -18.22 -34.33
C GLN A 93 33.19 -18.34 -35.71
N THR A 94 33.96 -17.34 -36.14
CA THR A 94 34.70 -17.40 -37.40
C THR A 94 35.70 -18.60 -37.42
N GLY A 95 36.39 -18.81 -36.31
CA GLY A 95 37.30 -19.96 -36.16
C GLY A 95 36.57 -21.30 -36.26
N LEU A 96 35.40 -21.42 -35.59
CA LEU A 96 34.57 -22.65 -35.64
C LEU A 96 34.01 -22.92 -37.04
N VAL A 97 33.62 -21.87 -37.77
CA VAL A 97 33.17 -21.99 -39.16
C VAL A 97 34.33 -22.39 -40.07
N THR A 98 35.51 -21.78 -39.90
CA THR A 98 36.73 -22.16 -40.64
C THR A 98 37.12 -23.64 -40.39
N LEU A 99 36.98 -24.09 -39.15
CA LEU A 99 37.17 -25.50 -38.80
C LEU A 99 36.17 -26.42 -39.53
N GLY A 100 34.90 -26.03 -39.63
CA GLY A 100 33.88 -26.73 -40.40
C GLY A 100 34.26 -26.89 -41.89
N PHE A 101 34.74 -25.80 -42.49
CA PHE A 101 35.28 -25.85 -43.87
C PHE A 101 36.49 -26.82 -44.00
N ALA A 102 37.39 -26.83 -43.03
CA ALA A 102 38.56 -27.72 -43.03
C ALA A 102 38.16 -29.19 -42.88
N VAL A 103 37.16 -29.50 -42.06
CA VAL A 103 36.69 -30.89 -41.85
C VAL A 103 35.91 -31.40 -43.06
N ILE A 104 35.04 -30.60 -43.66
CA ILE A 104 34.21 -31.01 -44.81
C ILE A 104 35.03 -31.00 -46.12
N ARG A 105 36.21 -30.33 -46.14
CA ARG A 105 37.15 -30.29 -47.28
C ARG A 105 36.49 -29.87 -48.59
N LEU A 106 35.68 -28.78 -48.53
CA LEU A 106 35.12 -28.22 -49.74
C LEU A 106 36.24 -27.69 -50.67
N PRO A 107 36.23 -28.04 -51.98
CA PRO A 107 37.23 -27.61 -52.95
C PRO A 107 37.34 -26.06 -52.98
N GLY A 108 38.56 -25.54 -52.98
CA GLY A 108 38.83 -24.10 -53.05
C GLY A 108 38.68 -23.32 -51.76
N SER A 109 38.23 -23.97 -50.64
CA SER A 109 37.97 -23.31 -49.35
C SER A 109 39.17 -22.54 -48.77
N PHE A 110 40.42 -22.93 -49.08
CA PHE A 110 41.65 -22.38 -48.55
C PHE A 110 42.54 -21.75 -49.60
N SER A 111 42.07 -21.65 -50.86
CA SER A 111 42.83 -21.02 -51.93
C SER A 111 42.96 -19.48 -51.79
N ASN A 112 42.04 -18.88 -51.12
CA ASN A 112 42.02 -17.43 -50.89
C ASN A 112 41.35 -17.13 -49.51
N TRP A 113 42.00 -16.31 -48.66
CA TRP A 113 41.54 -15.94 -47.34
C TRP A 113 40.79 -14.58 -47.33
N SER A 114 40.48 -13.98 -48.47
CA SER A 114 39.82 -12.69 -48.61
C SER A 114 38.40 -12.66 -48.00
N TRP A 115 37.76 -13.81 -47.80
CA TRP A 115 36.44 -13.97 -47.19
C TRP A 115 36.45 -13.83 -45.66
N LEU A 116 37.58 -14.03 -44.96
CA LEU A 116 37.70 -14.02 -43.52
C LEU A 116 37.22 -12.70 -42.86
N PRO A 117 37.69 -11.49 -43.33
CA PRO A 117 37.25 -10.23 -42.70
C PRO A 117 35.76 -10.00 -42.81
N GLY A 118 35.14 -10.33 -43.96
CA GLY A 118 33.71 -10.23 -44.17
C GLY A 118 32.90 -11.15 -43.25
N THR A 119 33.39 -12.40 -43.11
CA THR A 119 32.78 -13.35 -42.21
C THR A 119 32.87 -12.95 -40.74
N LEU A 120 34.02 -12.43 -40.30
CA LEU A 120 34.19 -11.90 -38.95
C LEU A 120 33.18 -10.78 -38.67
N VAL A 121 33.09 -9.80 -39.58
CA VAL A 121 32.14 -8.68 -39.45
C VAL A 121 30.72 -9.18 -39.40
N ALA A 122 30.32 -10.16 -40.24
CA ALA A 122 29.00 -10.74 -40.24
C ALA A 122 28.65 -11.38 -38.88
N TRP A 123 29.55 -12.19 -38.32
CA TRP A 123 29.31 -12.84 -37.04
C TRP A 123 29.28 -11.84 -35.86
N VAL A 124 30.19 -10.88 -35.83
CA VAL A 124 30.17 -9.82 -34.82
C VAL A 124 28.85 -9.07 -34.88
N THR A 125 28.40 -8.69 -36.09
CA THR A 125 27.12 -8.00 -36.29
C THR A 125 25.93 -8.85 -35.79
N LEU A 126 25.90 -10.12 -36.10
CA LEU A 126 24.86 -11.04 -35.61
C LEU A 126 24.83 -11.14 -34.08
N PHE A 127 25.98 -11.23 -33.41
CA PHE A 127 26.03 -11.22 -31.96
C PHE A 127 25.61 -9.87 -31.34
N ILE A 128 25.94 -8.77 -32.01
CA ILE A 128 25.46 -7.44 -31.58
C ILE A 128 23.93 -7.37 -31.68
N ILE A 129 23.36 -7.75 -32.83
CA ILE A 129 21.89 -7.78 -33.03
C ILE A 129 21.23 -8.65 -31.98
N TRP A 130 21.73 -9.87 -31.77
CA TRP A 130 21.21 -10.83 -30.79
C TRP A 130 21.25 -10.24 -29.36
N THR A 131 22.36 -9.62 -28.99
CA THR A 131 22.53 -9.01 -27.68
C THR A 131 21.61 -7.82 -27.52
N THR A 132 21.46 -7.00 -28.55
CA THR A 132 20.53 -5.84 -28.54
C THR A 132 19.07 -6.28 -28.36
N ILE A 133 18.64 -7.27 -29.12
CA ILE A 133 17.30 -7.85 -28.98
C ILE A 133 17.10 -8.37 -27.55
N TYR A 134 18.10 -9.03 -26.98
CA TYR A 134 18.04 -9.56 -25.64
C TYR A 134 17.90 -8.46 -24.58
N PHE A 135 18.68 -7.39 -24.68
CA PHE A 135 18.54 -6.20 -23.82
C PHE A 135 17.18 -5.54 -23.96
N TYR A 136 16.69 -5.39 -25.21
CA TYR A 136 15.39 -4.80 -25.48
C TYR A 136 14.24 -5.60 -24.84
N VAL A 137 14.21 -6.90 -25.03
CA VAL A 137 13.20 -7.77 -24.40
C VAL A 137 13.31 -7.73 -22.86
N ALA A 138 14.52 -7.72 -22.33
CA ALA A 138 14.74 -7.61 -20.88
C ALA A 138 14.24 -6.27 -20.34
N SER A 139 14.46 -5.16 -21.08
CA SER A 139 13.96 -3.82 -20.72
C SER A 139 12.43 -3.76 -20.68
N ILE A 140 11.75 -4.30 -21.72
CA ILE A 140 10.28 -4.34 -21.75
C ILE A 140 9.72 -5.16 -20.58
N ARG A 141 10.32 -6.31 -20.28
CA ARG A 141 9.87 -7.15 -19.15
C ARG A 141 10.03 -6.42 -17.82
N ARG A 142 11.14 -5.72 -17.65
CA ARG A 142 11.41 -4.91 -16.46
C ARG A 142 10.40 -3.79 -16.29
N GLU A 143 10.14 -3.06 -17.38
CA GLU A 143 9.14 -1.98 -17.37
C GLU A 143 7.75 -2.48 -16.96
N ARG A 144 7.30 -3.59 -17.54
CA ARG A 144 6.03 -4.23 -17.17
C ARG A 144 5.97 -4.66 -15.69
N GLN A 145 7.10 -5.16 -15.15
CA GLN A 145 7.18 -5.53 -13.74
C GLN A 145 7.05 -4.31 -12.83
N PHE A 146 7.74 -3.21 -13.14
CA PHE A 146 7.62 -1.96 -12.40
C PHE A 146 6.21 -1.38 -12.44
N GLN A 147 5.57 -1.38 -13.62
CA GLN A 147 4.19 -0.91 -13.76
C GLN A 147 3.22 -1.78 -12.95
N ALA A 148 3.37 -3.10 -12.98
CA ALA A 148 2.54 -4.01 -12.20
C ALA A 148 2.75 -3.83 -10.69
N GLU A 149 3.97 -3.57 -10.23
CA GLU A 149 4.28 -3.31 -8.83
C GLU A 149 3.72 -1.96 -8.37
N ALA A 150 3.89 -0.90 -9.18
CA ALA A 150 3.31 0.42 -8.92
C ALA A 150 1.79 0.35 -8.80
N LEU A 151 1.11 -0.35 -9.71
CA LEU A 151 -0.34 -0.54 -9.67
C LEU A 151 -0.77 -1.31 -8.41
N ARG A 152 -0.03 -2.34 -8.01
CA ARG A 152 -0.30 -3.07 -6.76
C ARG A 152 -0.20 -2.17 -5.53
N LEU A 153 0.84 -1.34 -5.45
CA LEU A 153 1.01 -0.39 -4.35
C LEU A 153 -0.11 0.63 -4.29
N GLU A 154 -0.57 1.12 -5.44
CA GLU A 154 -1.72 2.02 -5.53
C GLU A 154 -3.00 1.35 -5.02
N ILE A 155 -3.28 0.11 -5.42
CA ILE A 155 -4.43 -0.66 -4.93
C ILE A 155 -4.35 -0.86 -3.40
N TYR A 156 -3.18 -1.21 -2.86
CA TYR A 156 -3.00 -1.35 -1.41
C TYR A 156 -3.21 -0.03 -0.67
N ALA A 157 -2.72 1.08 -1.22
CA ALA A 157 -2.93 2.41 -0.63
C ALA A 157 -4.42 2.77 -0.61
N LYS A 158 -5.15 2.53 -1.71
CA LYS A 158 -6.60 2.75 -1.79
C LYS A 158 -7.41 1.84 -0.85
N ASP A 159 -7.03 0.57 -0.73
CA ASP A 159 -7.67 -0.36 0.21
C ASP A 159 -7.44 0.07 1.68
N ALA A 160 -6.23 0.52 2.00
CA ALA A 160 -5.93 1.07 3.32
C ALA A 160 -6.73 2.36 3.61
N GLU A 161 -6.87 3.25 2.62
CA GLU A 161 -7.69 4.46 2.72
C GLU A 161 -9.17 4.11 2.95
N LEU A 162 -9.70 3.14 2.21
CA LEU A 162 -11.08 2.65 2.39
C LEU A 162 -11.29 2.01 3.76
N ARG A 163 -10.36 1.20 4.25
CA ARG A 163 -10.44 0.61 5.60
C ARG A 163 -10.38 1.67 6.69
N ALA A 164 -9.53 2.69 6.53
CA ALA A 164 -9.47 3.82 7.45
C ALA A 164 -10.79 4.59 7.46
N LEU A 165 -11.41 4.82 6.31
CA LEU A 165 -12.72 5.46 6.18
C LEU A 165 -13.83 4.61 6.85
N GLN A 166 -13.83 3.30 6.61
CA GLN A 166 -14.79 2.36 7.24
C GLN A 166 -14.61 2.27 8.76
N ALA A 167 -13.39 2.39 9.27
CA ALA A 167 -13.11 2.37 10.71
C ALA A 167 -13.62 3.64 11.45
N GLN A 168 -13.90 4.74 10.72
CA GLN A 168 -14.48 5.94 11.29
C GLN A 168 -15.98 5.79 11.64
N VAL A 169 -16.64 4.80 11.04
CA VAL A 169 -18.04 4.48 11.31
C VAL A 169 -18.07 3.29 12.27
N ASN A 170 -18.62 3.48 13.48
CA ASN A 170 -18.77 2.39 14.46
C ASN A 170 -19.87 1.40 14.00
N PRO A 171 -19.53 0.22 13.41
CA PRO A 171 -20.54 -0.66 12.84
C PRO A 171 -21.52 -1.18 13.90
N HIS A 172 -21.04 -1.44 15.11
CA HIS A 172 -21.85 -1.94 16.21
C HIS A 172 -22.94 -0.94 16.63
N PHE A 173 -22.60 0.35 16.71
CA PHE A 173 -23.59 1.38 16.94
C PHE A 173 -24.69 1.41 15.87
N PHE A 174 -24.30 1.31 14.59
CA PHE A 174 -25.25 1.29 13.48
C PHE A 174 -26.18 0.08 13.50
N PHE A 175 -25.66 -1.12 13.73
CA PHE A 175 -26.48 -2.32 13.81
C PHE A 175 -27.47 -2.24 14.99
N ASN A 176 -27.03 -1.76 16.14
CA ASN A 176 -27.88 -1.56 17.30
C ASN A 176 -28.98 -0.52 17.03
N SER A 177 -28.62 0.61 16.43
CA SER A 177 -29.57 1.66 16.05
C SER A 177 -30.63 1.16 15.07
N LEU A 178 -30.24 0.40 14.03
CA LEU A 178 -31.17 -0.21 13.08
C LEU A 178 -32.12 -1.24 13.74
N ASN A 179 -31.63 -2.01 14.70
CA ASN A 179 -32.49 -2.91 15.48
C ASN A 179 -33.52 -2.14 16.33
N SER A 180 -33.10 -1.02 16.95
CA SER A 180 -34.02 -0.14 17.69
C SER A 180 -35.06 0.52 16.76
N VAL A 181 -34.63 1.00 15.58
CA VAL A 181 -35.58 1.52 14.56
C VAL A 181 -36.61 0.46 14.19
N ARG A 182 -36.16 -0.78 13.96
CA ARG A 182 -37.09 -1.88 13.61
C ARG A 182 -38.14 -2.15 14.70
N ALA A 183 -37.77 -2.09 15.98
CA ALA A 183 -38.71 -2.20 17.07
C ALA A 183 -39.69 -1.02 17.11
N LEU A 184 -39.16 0.21 16.98
CA LEU A 184 -39.96 1.43 17.03
C LEU A 184 -40.94 1.59 15.86
N ILE A 185 -40.72 0.97 14.70
CA ILE A 185 -41.66 1.03 13.57
C ILE A 185 -43.06 0.55 13.98
N TYR A 186 -43.13 -0.45 14.86
CA TYR A 186 -44.40 -0.99 15.35
C TYR A 186 -44.93 -0.31 16.59
N GLU A 187 -44.06 0.24 17.44
CA GLU A 187 -44.44 0.85 18.73
C GLU A 187 -44.70 2.35 18.61
N ASN A 188 -43.79 3.08 17.93
CA ASN A 188 -43.85 4.52 17.75
C ASN A 188 -43.20 4.94 16.42
N PRO A 189 -43.97 4.95 15.32
CA PRO A 189 -43.45 5.29 13.98
C PRO A 189 -42.81 6.68 13.87
N ASN A 190 -43.29 7.65 14.67
CA ASN A 190 -42.70 9.00 14.68
C ASN A 190 -41.29 8.99 15.32
N ALA A 191 -41.11 8.26 16.41
CA ALA A 191 -39.79 8.08 17.02
C ALA A 191 -38.83 7.32 16.09
N ALA A 192 -39.33 6.31 15.36
CA ALA A 192 -38.55 5.61 14.34
C ALA A 192 -38.06 6.55 13.24
N ALA A 193 -38.94 7.42 12.71
CA ALA A 193 -38.58 8.40 11.70
C ALA A 193 -37.56 9.43 12.21
N GLN A 194 -37.71 9.91 13.45
CA GLN A 194 -36.73 10.79 14.08
C GLN A 194 -35.36 10.09 14.24
N MET A 195 -35.34 8.85 14.71
CA MET A 195 -34.12 8.09 14.88
C MET A 195 -33.38 7.84 13.55
N ILE A 196 -34.09 7.60 12.46
CA ILE A 196 -33.50 7.49 11.11
C ILE A 196 -32.86 8.79 10.70
N ASN A 197 -33.51 9.95 10.93
CA ASN A 197 -32.96 11.25 10.61
C ASN A 197 -31.69 11.56 11.41
N GLN A 198 -31.66 11.25 12.72
CA GLN A 198 -30.47 11.40 13.55
C GLN A 198 -29.34 10.49 13.08
N LEU A 199 -29.64 9.24 12.75
CA LEU A 199 -28.67 8.27 12.24
C LEU A 199 -28.04 8.74 10.92
N ALA A 200 -28.87 9.28 10.01
CA ALA A 200 -28.40 9.88 8.76
C ALA A 200 -27.50 11.10 9.01
N GLY A 201 -27.80 11.91 10.04
CA GLY A 201 -26.98 13.04 10.47
C GLY A 201 -25.60 12.60 10.95
N VAL A 202 -25.53 11.64 11.86
CA VAL A 202 -24.27 11.07 12.37
C VAL A 202 -23.44 10.47 11.25
N MET A 203 -24.05 9.71 10.33
CA MET A 203 -23.35 9.17 9.16
C MET A 203 -22.77 10.24 8.26
N ARG A 204 -23.57 11.25 7.92
CA ARG A 204 -23.13 12.35 7.06
C ARG A 204 -21.95 13.08 7.68
N TYR A 205 -22.02 13.36 8.97
CA TYR A 205 -20.92 14.00 9.69
C TYR A 205 -19.66 13.14 9.66
N ALA A 206 -19.75 11.85 9.98
CA ALA A 206 -18.60 10.93 9.95
C ALA A 206 -17.93 10.85 8.57
N LEU A 207 -18.72 10.83 7.49
CA LEU A 207 -18.20 10.78 6.12
C LEU A 207 -17.57 12.11 5.67
N GLN A 208 -18.17 13.26 6.05
CA GLN A 208 -17.66 14.57 5.66
C GLN A 208 -16.41 14.98 6.45
N SER A 209 -16.36 14.65 7.72
CA SER A 209 -15.23 15.01 8.61
C SER A 209 -13.96 14.23 8.34
N GLY A 210 -14.04 13.08 7.64
CA GLY A 210 -12.86 12.27 7.27
C GLY A 210 -11.85 13.00 6.37
N SER A 211 -12.28 13.99 5.60
CA SER A 211 -11.43 14.78 4.70
C SER A 211 -11.04 16.16 5.25
N THR A 212 -11.60 16.56 6.38
CA THR A 212 -11.44 17.92 6.95
C THR A 212 -10.42 17.89 8.09
N LYS A 213 -9.45 18.83 8.08
CA LYS A 213 -8.44 18.90 9.14
C LYS A 213 -9.01 19.43 10.46
N MET A 214 -9.88 20.43 10.42
CA MET A 214 -10.46 21.10 11.59
C MET A 214 -11.92 21.42 11.32
N VAL A 215 -12.76 21.32 12.33
CA VAL A 215 -14.20 21.63 12.30
C VAL A 215 -14.55 22.60 13.43
N LYS A 216 -15.67 23.32 13.28
CA LYS A 216 -16.19 24.16 14.37
C LYS A 216 -16.71 23.28 15.51
N LEU A 217 -16.55 23.73 16.76
CA LEU A 217 -17.09 23.02 17.91
C LEU A 217 -18.61 22.80 17.81
N THR A 218 -19.36 23.74 17.24
CA THR A 218 -20.79 23.57 16.96
C THR A 218 -21.09 22.31 16.15
N GLN A 219 -20.29 22.01 15.12
CA GLN A 219 -20.52 20.83 14.28
C GLN A 219 -20.29 19.51 15.04
N GLU A 220 -19.29 19.48 15.95
CA GLU A 220 -19.07 18.33 16.85
C GLU A 220 -20.22 18.19 17.85
N ILE A 221 -20.68 19.31 18.40
CA ILE A 221 -21.82 19.32 19.35
C ILE A 221 -23.08 18.81 18.67
N ASP A 222 -23.38 19.25 17.45
CA ASP A 222 -24.54 18.79 16.68
C ASP A 222 -24.47 17.28 16.42
N ALA A 223 -23.30 16.77 16.05
CA ALA A 223 -23.08 15.33 15.83
C ALA A 223 -23.24 14.52 17.14
N VAL A 224 -22.69 15.05 18.26
CA VAL A 224 -22.83 14.46 19.59
C VAL A 224 -24.29 14.46 20.05
N ASN A 225 -25.02 15.55 19.84
CA ASN A 225 -26.44 15.64 20.17
C ASN A 225 -27.26 14.63 19.36
N ALA A 226 -26.98 14.48 18.06
CA ALA A 226 -27.63 13.48 17.21
C ALA A 226 -27.34 12.04 17.72
N TYR A 227 -26.08 11.75 18.05
CA TYR A 227 -25.67 10.49 18.64
C TYR A 227 -26.39 10.21 19.99
N LEU A 228 -26.36 11.17 20.90
CA LEU A 228 -26.99 11.05 22.21
C LEU A 228 -28.52 10.91 22.12
N ALA A 229 -29.16 11.56 21.14
CA ALA A 229 -30.59 11.38 20.90
C ALA A 229 -30.94 9.92 20.52
N ILE A 230 -30.10 9.26 19.71
CA ILE A 230 -30.25 7.85 19.39
C ILE A 230 -30.06 6.98 20.63
N GLU A 231 -28.99 7.22 21.40
CA GLU A 231 -28.69 6.43 22.60
C GLU A 231 -29.72 6.63 23.73
N LYS A 232 -30.31 7.82 23.85
CA LYS A 232 -31.42 8.08 24.76
C LYS A 232 -32.67 7.25 24.43
N ILE A 233 -32.98 7.05 23.15
CA ILE A 233 -34.07 6.15 22.74
C ILE A 233 -33.76 4.71 23.13
N ARG A 234 -32.48 4.29 23.01
CA ARG A 234 -32.03 2.92 23.31
C ARG A 234 -31.95 2.61 24.81
N PHE A 235 -31.47 3.56 25.60
CA PHE A 235 -31.22 3.38 27.02
C PHE A 235 -32.28 4.01 27.93
N GLU A 236 -33.16 4.80 27.35
CA GLU A 236 -34.26 5.49 28.05
C GLU A 236 -33.78 6.23 29.31
N GLU A 237 -34.40 6.03 30.46
CA GLU A 237 -34.05 6.64 31.74
C GLU A 237 -32.67 6.22 32.30
N ARG A 238 -32.05 5.22 31.72
CA ARG A 238 -30.71 4.76 32.12
C ARG A 238 -29.60 5.71 31.66
N LEU A 239 -29.82 6.54 30.62
CA LEU A 239 -28.85 7.53 30.14
C LEU A 239 -29.29 8.92 30.51
N ARG A 240 -28.68 9.51 31.53
CA ARG A 240 -28.93 10.87 31.99
C ARG A 240 -27.78 11.79 31.55
N VAL A 241 -28.09 12.74 30.66
CA VAL A 241 -27.06 13.57 30.01
C VAL A 241 -27.20 15.01 30.50
N THR A 242 -26.06 15.61 30.87
CA THR A 242 -25.90 17.05 31.15
C THR A 242 -24.80 17.60 30.22
N LEU A 243 -25.16 18.65 29.47
CA LEU A 243 -24.23 19.36 28.57
C LEU A 243 -24.13 20.82 29.00
N GLN A 244 -22.90 21.28 29.26
CA GLN A 244 -22.62 22.67 29.66
C GLN A 244 -21.50 23.20 28.78
N ILE A 245 -21.75 24.30 28.08
CA ILE A 245 -20.81 24.93 27.17
C ILE A 245 -20.70 26.40 27.58
N GLU A 246 -19.46 26.84 27.81
CA GLU A 246 -19.20 28.26 28.08
C GLU A 246 -19.47 29.10 26.83
N ALA A 247 -20.16 30.22 26.97
CA ALA A 247 -20.52 31.08 25.86
C ALA A 247 -19.28 31.59 25.09
N GLY A 248 -19.39 31.67 23.78
CA GLY A 248 -18.33 32.15 22.87
C GLY A 248 -17.27 31.10 22.51
N LEU A 249 -17.58 29.80 22.74
CA LEU A 249 -16.75 28.69 22.31
C LEU A 249 -17.28 28.00 21.02
N GLU A 250 -18.43 28.41 20.53
CA GLU A 250 -19.17 27.77 19.44
C GLU A 250 -18.35 27.71 18.13
N GLU A 251 -17.57 28.75 17.87
CA GLU A 251 -16.81 28.94 16.61
C GLU A 251 -15.37 28.46 16.68
N ILE A 252 -14.91 27.91 17.83
CA ILE A 252 -13.55 27.38 17.91
C ILE A 252 -13.35 26.18 16.99
N LEU A 253 -12.14 26.05 16.46
CA LEU A 253 -11.77 24.96 15.58
C LEU A 253 -11.12 23.84 16.40
N ILE A 254 -11.66 22.64 16.26
CA ILE A 254 -11.14 21.42 16.88
C ILE A 254 -10.98 20.30 15.84
N PRO A 255 -10.15 19.30 16.09
CA PRO A 255 -10.08 18.13 15.22
C PRO A 255 -11.44 17.40 15.18
N PRO A 256 -11.88 16.94 14.00
CA PRO A 256 -13.18 16.31 13.85
C PRO A 256 -13.27 14.97 14.61
N MET A 257 -14.48 14.59 15.03
CA MET A 257 -14.83 13.34 15.73
C MET A 257 -14.10 13.13 17.07
N ILE A 258 -13.55 14.18 17.69
CA ILE A 258 -12.76 14.04 18.91
C ILE A 258 -13.67 14.06 20.15
N LEU A 259 -14.63 14.98 20.16
CA LEU A 259 -15.65 15.05 21.21
C LEU A 259 -16.57 13.81 21.11
N GLN A 260 -16.98 13.45 19.89
CA GLN A 260 -17.80 12.27 19.65
C GLN A 260 -17.11 11.01 20.18
N ALA A 261 -15.80 10.80 19.91
CA ALA A 261 -15.08 9.64 20.40
C ALA A 261 -15.04 9.53 21.93
N LEU A 262 -14.92 10.66 22.66
CA LEU A 262 -14.97 10.67 24.11
C LEU A 262 -16.36 10.34 24.62
N VAL A 263 -17.41 10.86 23.98
CA VAL A 263 -18.80 10.62 24.36
C VAL A 263 -19.20 9.16 24.06
N GLU A 264 -18.81 8.59 22.92
CA GLU A 264 -19.02 7.17 22.61
C GLU A 264 -18.37 6.27 23.66
N ASN A 265 -17.15 6.58 24.09
CA ASN A 265 -16.46 5.86 25.14
C ASN A 265 -17.21 5.96 26.48
N ALA A 266 -17.69 7.16 26.84
CA ALA A 266 -18.44 7.38 28.08
C ALA A 266 -19.77 6.61 28.10
N VAL A 267 -20.49 6.52 26.98
CA VAL A 267 -21.70 5.72 26.84
C VAL A 267 -21.39 4.23 26.94
N LYS A 268 -20.39 3.76 26.17
CA LYS A 268 -19.98 2.36 26.12
C LYS A 268 -19.54 1.82 27.48
N TYR A 269 -18.76 2.58 28.23
CA TYR A 269 -18.21 2.14 29.52
C TYR A 269 -19.05 2.58 30.73
N GLY A 270 -19.94 3.56 30.55
CA GLY A 270 -20.91 3.96 31.56
C GLY A 270 -22.20 3.16 31.47
N VAL A 271 -23.13 3.59 30.59
CA VAL A 271 -24.51 3.10 30.58
C VAL A 271 -24.66 1.67 30.05
N GLU A 272 -23.88 1.26 29.05
CA GLU A 272 -23.98 -0.12 28.52
C GLU A 272 -23.65 -1.20 29.56
N ARG A 273 -22.75 -0.86 30.51
CA ARG A 273 -22.29 -1.77 31.57
C ARG A 273 -23.05 -1.66 32.87
N SER A 274 -23.88 -0.62 33.04
CA SER A 274 -24.60 -0.37 34.26
C SER A 274 -26.07 -0.79 34.15
N VAL A 275 -26.55 -1.68 35.03
CA VAL A 275 -27.97 -2.03 35.09
C VAL A 275 -28.81 -0.82 35.53
N THR A 276 -28.28 -0.01 36.43
CA THR A 276 -28.97 1.17 37.00
C THR A 276 -28.82 2.43 36.15
N GLY A 277 -28.06 2.35 35.04
CA GLY A 277 -27.75 3.46 34.17
C GLY A 277 -26.54 4.27 34.63
N SER A 278 -26.28 5.34 33.91
CA SER A 278 -25.12 6.23 34.13
C SER A 278 -25.52 7.70 33.90
N ASP A 279 -24.94 8.57 34.72
CA ASP A 279 -24.97 10.01 34.51
C ASP A 279 -23.80 10.33 33.57
N LEU A 280 -24.05 11.02 32.47
CA LEU A 280 -23.08 11.52 31.51
C LEU A 280 -23.03 13.04 31.58
N ARG A 281 -21.87 13.60 31.89
CA ARG A 281 -21.65 15.05 31.96
C ARG A 281 -20.60 15.48 30.95
N ILE A 282 -20.94 16.45 30.14
CA ILE A 282 -20.05 17.07 29.16
C ILE A 282 -19.91 18.54 29.53
N VAL A 283 -18.69 19.00 29.78
CA VAL A 283 -18.38 20.38 30.14
C VAL A 283 -17.29 20.91 29.23
N ILE A 284 -17.55 22.04 28.58
CA ILE A 284 -16.60 22.72 27.71
C ILE A 284 -16.42 24.15 28.21
N SER A 285 -15.18 24.52 28.56
CA SER A 285 -14.87 25.81 29.17
C SER A 285 -13.46 26.29 28.79
N ARG A 286 -13.19 27.59 28.98
CA ARG A 286 -11.81 28.11 28.94
C ARG A 286 -11.13 27.91 30.29
N HIS A 287 -9.90 27.47 30.27
CA HIS A 287 -9.08 27.30 31.45
C HIS A 287 -7.63 27.68 31.16
N ALA A 288 -7.11 28.69 31.83
CA ALA A 288 -5.72 29.15 31.70
C ALA A 288 -5.23 29.36 30.25
N GLY A 289 -6.09 29.95 29.38
CA GLY A 289 -5.74 30.17 27.97
C GLY A 289 -5.82 28.95 27.05
N MET A 290 -6.39 27.88 27.55
CA MET A 290 -6.69 26.67 26.83
C MET A 290 -8.19 26.37 26.84
N ILE A 291 -8.63 25.55 25.89
CA ILE A 291 -10.00 25.01 25.89
C ILE A 291 -9.94 23.66 26.64
N ARG A 292 -10.72 23.56 27.70
CA ARG A 292 -10.90 22.33 28.47
C ARG A 292 -12.22 21.69 28.06
N ILE A 293 -12.13 20.46 27.55
CA ILE A 293 -13.26 19.61 27.25
C ILE A 293 -13.23 18.44 28.22
N GLU A 294 -14.26 18.32 29.04
CA GLU A 294 -14.43 17.24 30.01
C GLU A 294 -15.65 16.42 29.64
N VAL A 295 -15.46 15.11 29.47
CA VAL A 295 -16.52 14.13 29.33
C VAL A 295 -16.42 13.17 30.51
N ALA A 296 -17.45 13.13 31.35
CA ALA A 296 -17.46 12.34 32.56
C ALA A 296 -18.68 11.43 32.60
N ASN A 297 -18.51 10.17 32.99
CA ASN A 297 -19.60 9.24 33.24
C ASN A 297 -19.49 8.59 34.61
N THR A 298 -20.65 8.29 35.22
CA THR A 298 -20.65 7.48 36.45
C THR A 298 -20.33 6.05 36.12
N GLY A 299 -19.44 5.44 36.90
CA GLY A 299 -18.94 4.09 36.72
C GLY A 299 -17.58 3.91 37.35
N PHE A 300 -16.91 2.83 37.03
CA PHE A 300 -15.54 2.55 37.48
C PHE A 300 -14.68 2.14 36.29
N PHE A 301 -13.43 2.47 36.36
CA PHE A 301 -12.45 2.07 35.37
C PHE A 301 -11.85 0.72 35.77
N ALA A 302 -11.90 -0.26 34.88
CA ALA A 302 -11.53 -1.65 35.16
C ALA A 302 -10.05 -1.88 35.56
N LEU A 303 -9.25 -0.78 35.77
CA LEU A 303 -7.88 -0.88 36.26
C LEU A 303 -7.74 -1.17 37.76
N SER A 304 -8.79 -0.93 38.55
CA SER A 304 -8.76 -1.19 40.00
C SER A 304 -8.90 -2.66 40.37
N ASP A 305 -9.36 -3.53 39.46
CA ASP A 305 -9.61 -4.95 39.70
C ASP A 305 -8.48 -5.89 39.22
N MET A 306 -7.28 -5.38 38.97
CA MET A 306 -6.12 -6.21 38.58
C MET A 306 -5.64 -7.24 39.63
N HIS A 307 -6.37 -7.42 40.75
CA HIS A 307 -6.10 -8.45 41.76
C HIS A 307 -7.09 -9.60 41.71
N SER A 308 -8.07 -9.58 40.79
CA SER A 308 -9.05 -10.65 40.61
C SER A 308 -8.81 -11.36 39.27
N ALA A 309 -8.27 -12.57 39.34
CA ALA A 309 -7.90 -13.42 38.22
C ALA A 309 -9.13 -13.87 37.43
N ALA A 310 -9.43 -13.13 36.33
CA ALA A 310 -10.29 -13.62 35.26
C ALA A 310 -9.73 -13.22 33.92
N PRO A 311 -9.43 -14.15 32.99
CA PRO A 311 -8.78 -13.88 31.69
C PRO A 311 -9.63 -13.06 30.72
N PHE A 312 -10.84 -12.69 31.10
CA PHE A 312 -11.75 -11.89 30.26
C PHE A 312 -11.56 -10.36 30.42
N VAL A 313 -10.85 -9.92 31.47
CA VAL A 313 -10.66 -8.47 31.81
C VAL A 313 -9.52 -7.84 31.01
N GLU A 314 -8.49 -8.60 30.62
CA GLU A 314 -7.34 -8.10 29.84
C GLU A 314 -7.73 -7.59 28.44
N SER A 315 -8.66 -8.26 27.77
CA SER A 315 -9.12 -7.87 26.43
C SER A 315 -9.84 -6.50 26.37
N PHE A 316 -10.40 -6.04 27.50
CA PHE A 316 -11.19 -4.81 27.57
C PHE A 316 -10.36 -3.57 27.96
N ALA A 317 -9.36 -3.75 28.83
CA ALA A 317 -8.42 -2.69 29.16
C ALA A 317 -7.61 -2.26 27.92
N ASP A 318 -7.27 -3.20 27.05
CA ASP A 318 -6.57 -2.94 25.78
C ASP A 318 -7.43 -2.17 24.78
N SER A 319 -8.74 -2.43 24.67
CA SER A 319 -9.59 -1.72 23.71
C SER A 319 -9.84 -0.25 24.11
N THR A 320 -9.90 0.05 25.41
CA THR A 320 -10.04 1.43 25.92
C THR A 320 -8.75 2.20 25.80
N ARG A 321 -7.61 1.56 26.08
CA ARG A 321 -6.28 2.12 25.89
C ARG A 321 -6.01 2.45 24.43
N LEU A 322 -6.36 1.55 23.50
CA LEU A 322 -6.22 1.75 22.06
C LEU A 322 -7.04 2.95 21.55
N GLY A 323 -8.28 3.11 21.99
CA GLY A 323 -9.14 4.24 21.61
C GLY A 323 -8.56 5.58 22.08
N LEU A 324 -8.16 5.67 23.34
CA LEU A 324 -7.58 6.87 23.91
C LEU A 324 -6.20 7.20 23.36
N GLU A 325 -5.37 6.17 23.12
CA GLU A 325 -4.07 6.32 22.49
C GLU A 325 -4.16 6.82 21.05
N ASN A 326 -5.13 6.34 20.29
CA ASN A 326 -5.43 6.86 18.95
C ASN A 326 -5.88 8.33 19.02
N THR A 327 -6.70 8.69 19.99
CA THR A 327 -7.10 10.08 20.23
C THR A 327 -5.90 10.96 20.60
N ARG A 328 -4.99 10.49 21.46
CA ARG A 328 -3.73 11.19 21.80
C ARG A 328 -2.84 11.40 20.58
N LYS A 329 -2.60 10.35 19.81
CA LYS A 329 -1.79 10.42 18.58
C LYS A 329 -2.39 11.41 17.58
N ARG A 330 -3.71 11.39 17.41
CA ARG A 330 -4.41 12.29 16.51
C ARG A 330 -4.33 13.75 16.97
N LEU A 331 -4.51 14.02 18.26
CA LEU A 331 -4.33 15.33 18.84
C LEU A 331 -2.93 15.88 18.64
N ALA A 332 -1.92 15.10 18.97
CA ALA A 332 -0.52 15.48 18.83
C ALA A 332 -0.15 15.80 17.37
N LEU A 333 -0.66 15.01 16.41
CA LEU A 333 -0.43 15.23 14.97
C LEU A 333 -1.14 16.50 14.43
N MET A 334 -2.32 16.84 14.96
CA MET A 334 -3.14 17.92 14.40
C MET A 334 -2.97 19.25 15.13
N MET A 335 -2.70 19.23 16.45
CA MET A 335 -2.65 20.42 17.30
C MET A 335 -1.31 20.61 18.03
N GLY A 336 -0.35 19.68 17.86
CA GLY A 336 0.96 19.74 18.50
C GLY A 336 0.98 19.13 19.90
N ILE A 337 2.12 19.29 20.57
CA ILE A 337 2.41 18.68 21.89
C ILE A 337 1.63 19.32 23.06
N ASP A 338 1.07 20.51 22.86
CA ASP A 338 0.31 21.22 23.90
C ASP A 338 -1.13 20.69 24.05
N ALA A 339 -1.61 19.91 23.07
CA ALA A 339 -2.91 19.24 23.16
C ALA A 339 -2.77 17.92 23.91
N THR A 340 -3.51 17.77 25.01
CA THR A 340 -3.46 16.57 25.87
C THR A 340 -4.83 15.96 26.07
N VAL A 341 -4.88 14.66 26.33
CA VAL A 341 -6.08 13.98 26.83
C VAL A 341 -5.67 13.00 27.92
N ASP A 342 -6.33 13.13 29.07
CA ASP A 342 -6.11 12.31 30.26
C ASP A 342 -7.41 11.68 30.74
N LEU A 343 -7.27 10.49 31.32
CA LEU A 343 -8.35 9.73 31.91
C LEU A 343 -8.06 9.53 33.38
N ARG A 344 -9.04 9.87 34.24
CA ARG A 344 -8.89 9.73 35.69
C ARG A 344 -10.21 9.32 36.33
N GLU A 345 -10.13 8.71 37.51
CA GLU A 345 -11.27 8.43 38.37
C GLU A 345 -11.35 9.46 39.49
N GLU A 346 -12.54 9.92 39.76
CA GLU A 346 -12.81 10.82 40.89
C GLU A 346 -14.06 10.35 41.64
N LEU A 347 -14.08 10.57 42.98
CA LEU A 347 -15.24 10.36 43.80
C LEU A 347 -15.93 11.75 43.98
N ILE A 348 -17.08 11.93 43.35
CA ILE A 348 -17.85 13.20 43.43
C ILE A 348 -19.21 12.85 44.04
N GLU A 349 -19.55 13.54 45.15
CA GLU A 349 -20.82 13.33 45.86
C GLU A 349 -21.15 11.85 46.19
N GLY A 350 -20.12 11.09 46.52
CA GLY A 350 -20.28 9.67 46.86
C GLY A 350 -20.45 8.74 45.68
N LYS A 351 -20.46 9.25 44.44
CA LYS A 351 -20.46 8.47 43.20
C LYS A 351 -19.07 8.43 42.56
N ARG A 352 -18.67 7.29 42.05
CA ARG A 352 -17.45 7.18 41.23
C ARG A 352 -17.71 7.70 39.82
N TRP A 353 -16.84 8.58 39.37
CA TRP A 353 -16.85 9.14 38.03
C TRP A 353 -15.57 8.81 37.30
N VAL A 354 -15.68 8.48 36.02
CA VAL A 354 -14.58 8.38 35.08
C VAL A 354 -14.60 9.65 34.25
N LEU A 355 -13.51 10.40 34.27
CA LEU A 355 -13.37 11.69 33.61
C LEU A 355 -12.33 11.58 32.49
N ALA A 356 -12.74 11.82 31.26
CA ALA A 356 -11.83 12.11 30.15
C ALA A 356 -11.69 13.63 30.00
N VAL A 357 -10.51 14.14 30.30
CA VAL A 357 -10.22 15.59 30.24
C VAL A 357 -9.27 15.85 29.09
N MET A 358 -9.70 16.67 28.15
CA MET A 358 -8.91 17.10 27.02
C MET A 358 -8.60 18.59 27.14
N MET A 359 -7.33 18.95 26.92
CA MET A 359 -6.85 20.34 26.90
C MET A 359 -6.38 20.65 25.49
N LEU A 360 -6.94 21.72 24.89
CA LEU A 360 -6.61 22.17 23.55
C LEU A 360 -6.11 23.61 23.58
N PRO A 361 -5.08 23.97 22.80
CA PRO A 361 -4.67 25.36 22.64
C PRO A 361 -5.84 26.22 22.10
N ASP A 362 -6.11 27.36 22.70
CA ASP A 362 -7.10 28.31 22.18
C ASP A 362 -6.48 29.10 21.01
N ALA A 363 -6.70 28.62 19.79
CA ALA A 363 -6.21 29.25 18.56
C ALA A 363 -6.78 30.68 18.33
N THR A 364 -7.77 31.09 19.09
CA THR A 364 -8.35 32.45 18.99
C THR A 364 -7.51 33.48 19.72
N ILE A 365 -6.69 33.09 20.69
CA ILE A 365 -5.85 34.01 21.48
C ILE A 365 -4.62 34.45 20.66
N GLY A 366 -4.07 33.60 19.80
CA GLY A 366 -2.89 33.93 18.98
C GLY A 366 -3.12 34.95 17.85
N LYS A 367 -4.36 35.21 17.46
CA LYS A 367 -4.70 36.22 16.42
C LYS A 367 -4.88 37.64 16.94
N ARG A 368 -4.85 37.88 18.25
CA ARG A 368 -5.03 39.22 18.85
C ARG A 368 -3.74 39.98 19.10
N THR A 369 -2.58 39.46 18.77
CA THR A 369 -1.27 40.09 19.05
C THR A 369 -0.46 40.50 17.82
N GLU A 370 -1.07 40.69 16.64
CA GLU A 370 -0.45 41.50 15.58
C GLU A 370 -1.04 42.90 15.63
N PRO A 371 -0.32 43.93 16.11
CA PRO A 371 -0.71 45.32 15.95
C PRO A 371 -0.51 45.72 14.48
N ALA A 372 -1.49 46.47 13.96
CA ALA A 372 -1.54 47.07 12.63
C ALA A 372 -0.34 47.94 12.29
#